data_1f31ea39e5c6c49261c999018aa7341b
#
_entry.id   1f31ea39e5c6c49261c999018aa7341b
#
_cell.length_a   1.000
_cell.length_b   1.000
_cell.length_c   1.000
_cell.angle_alpha   90.00
_cell.angle_beta   90.00
_cell.angle_gamma   90.00
#
_symmetry.space_group_name_H-M   'P 1'
#
loop_
_entity.id
_entity.type
_entity.pdbx_description
1 polymer ?
#
loop_
_entity_poly.entity_id
_entity_poly.type
_entity_poly.pdbx_seq_one_letter_code
_entity_poly.pdbx_strand_id
1 'polypeptide(L)'
;MRFEPVDPARHAQALFAAVDGAHAIWDYLAYGPFKNQEEFTTWLEARAASDDPLFYALVDRAAGGARGMASYLRMDSPNGVIEIGHIWFAPVMQRTRQATEAIFVLARHAFDDLGYRRIEWKCDSLNVASRRAAERFGFVYEGVFRQHMVIKGRNRDTAWYAMTDGDWPLRRAAFEAWLAPDNFNSAGRQLESLSALRAQLEGDGAPAA
;
A
#
# COMPACT_ATOMS: atom_id res chain seq x y z
N MET A 1 -0.44 -6.81 -11.52
CA MET A 1 0.80 -6.85 -10.67
C MET A 1 1.08 -8.27 -10.20
N ARG A 2 2.33 -8.59 -9.82
CA ARG A 2 2.72 -9.82 -9.12
C ARG A 2 3.44 -9.44 -7.83
N PHE A 3 3.09 -10.10 -6.74
CA PHE A 3 3.76 -9.98 -5.45
C PHE A 3 4.71 -11.16 -5.29
N GLU A 4 5.96 -10.87 -5.02
CA GLU A 4 6.96 -11.89 -4.74
C GLU A 4 7.57 -11.62 -3.36
N PRO A 5 7.70 -12.64 -2.50
CA PRO A 5 8.51 -12.46 -1.30
C PRO A 5 9.85 -11.83 -1.69
N VAL A 6 10.31 -10.87 -0.90
CA VAL A 6 11.55 -10.17 -1.23
C VAL A 6 12.72 -11.16 -1.31
N ASP A 7 13.40 -11.13 -2.43
CA ASP A 7 14.62 -11.89 -2.71
C ASP A 7 15.69 -10.90 -3.21
N PRO A 8 16.74 -10.63 -2.44
CA PRO A 8 17.78 -9.65 -2.81
C PRO A 8 18.47 -9.98 -4.12
N ALA A 9 18.75 -11.26 -4.38
CA ALA A 9 19.41 -11.67 -5.62
C ALA A 9 18.58 -11.37 -6.87
N ARG A 10 17.24 -11.40 -6.75
CA ARG A 10 16.31 -11.18 -7.85
C ARG A 10 15.85 -9.72 -7.96
N HIS A 11 15.72 -9.04 -6.82
CA HIS A 11 14.98 -7.78 -6.77
C HIS A 11 15.84 -6.55 -6.49
N ALA A 12 17.01 -6.69 -5.83
CA ALA A 12 17.79 -5.54 -5.35
C ALA A 12 18.15 -4.54 -6.45
N GLN A 13 18.67 -5.03 -7.58
CA GLN A 13 19.10 -4.17 -8.68
C GLN A 13 17.93 -3.38 -9.28
N ALA A 14 16.82 -4.07 -9.56
CA ALA A 14 15.64 -3.43 -10.16
C ALA A 14 14.98 -2.43 -9.20
N LEU A 15 14.85 -2.78 -7.92
CA LEU A 15 14.27 -1.91 -6.90
C LEU A 15 15.13 -0.66 -6.66
N PHE A 16 16.45 -0.82 -6.58
CA PHE A 16 17.35 0.32 -6.38
C PHE A 16 17.32 1.26 -7.59
N ALA A 17 17.45 0.72 -8.79
CA ALA A 17 17.36 1.52 -10.02
C ALA A 17 15.99 2.23 -10.19
N ALA A 18 14.92 1.61 -9.74
CA ALA A 18 13.57 2.19 -9.85
C ALA A 18 13.35 3.44 -8.98
N VAL A 19 14.19 3.67 -7.98
CA VAL A 19 14.11 4.84 -7.06
C VAL A 19 15.30 5.78 -7.19
N ASP A 20 16.13 5.62 -8.22
CA ASP A 20 17.26 6.50 -8.48
C ASP A 20 16.78 7.96 -8.60
N GLY A 21 17.44 8.87 -7.87
CA GLY A 21 17.06 10.29 -7.79
C GLY A 21 15.75 10.60 -7.04
N ALA A 22 14.98 9.60 -6.62
CA ALA A 22 13.66 9.77 -5.99
C ALA A 22 13.74 9.87 -4.46
N HIS A 23 14.57 10.77 -3.92
CA HIS A 23 14.84 10.88 -2.48
C HIS A 23 13.59 11.11 -1.62
N ALA A 24 12.60 11.84 -2.11
CA ALA A 24 11.35 12.14 -1.39
C ALA A 24 10.53 10.90 -0.99
N ILE A 25 10.73 9.75 -1.65
CA ILE A 25 10.09 8.49 -1.27
C ILE A 25 10.41 8.10 0.18
N TRP A 26 11.61 8.45 0.65
CA TRP A 26 12.17 8.06 1.93
C TRP A 26 11.85 9.00 3.09
N ASP A 27 11.20 10.13 2.84
CA ASP A 27 11.01 11.20 3.85
C ASP A 27 10.25 10.71 5.09
N TYR A 28 9.26 9.86 4.90
CA TYR A 28 8.40 9.32 5.98
C TYR A 28 8.66 7.85 6.31
N LEU A 29 9.65 7.23 5.67
CA LEU A 29 10.08 5.87 5.99
C LEU A 29 11.22 5.90 7.01
N ALA A 30 11.28 4.88 7.87
CA ALA A 30 12.30 4.77 8.89
C ALA A 30 13.71 4.45 8.34
N TYR A 31 13.84 4.27 7.03
CA TYR A 31 15.05 3.89 6.31
C TYR A 31 15.21 4.72 5.03
N GLY A 32 16.37 4.57 4.36
CA GLY A 32 16.73 5.37 3.19
C GLY A 32 16.84 6.89 3.48
N PRO A 33 17.22 7.70 2.46
CA PRO A 33 17.73 7.22 1.18
C PRO A 33 19.02 6.42 1.34
N PHE A 34 19.31 5.52 0.40
CA PHE A 34 20.51 4.70 0.40
C PHE A 34 21.57 5.34 -0.51
N LYS A 35 22.85 5.27 -0.09
CA LYS A 35 23.94 5.94 -0.80
C LYS A 35 24.32 5.21 -2.11
N ASN A 36 24.17 3.89 -2.12
CA ASN A 36 24.52 3.04 -3.25
C ASN A 36 23.73 1.73 -3.20
N GLN A 37 23.88 0.93 -4.25
CA GLN A 37 23.20 -0.37 -4.38
C GLN A 37 23.63 -1.37 -3.30
N GLU A 38 24.87 -1.35 -2.84
CA GLU A 38 25.39 -2.27 -1.83
C GLU A 38 24.68 -2.04 -0.48
N GLU A 39 24.58 -0.77 -0.03
CA GLU A 39 23.83 -0.41 1.18
C GLU A 39 22.36 -0.82 1.07
N PHE A 40 21.73 -0.58 -0.09
CA PHE A 40 20.36 -1.00 -0.34
C PHE A 40 20.22 -2.52 -0.31
N THR A 41 21.14 -3.27 -0.91
CA THR A 41 21.10 -4.74 -0.93
C THR A 41 21.24 -5.31 0.47
N THR A 42 22.20 -4.83 1.27
CA THR A 42 22.35 -5.23 2.67
C THR A 42 21.09 -4.95 3.50
N TRP A 43 20.48 -3.79 3.30
CA TRP A 43 19.21 -3.47 3.93
C TRP A 43 18.10 -4.45 3.47
N LEU A 44 18.04 -4.79 2.19
CA LEU A 44 17.03 -5.68 1.62
C LEU A 44 17.19 -7.13 2.12
N GLU A 45 18.43 -7.60 2.33
CA GLU A 45 18.72 -8.92 2.92
C GLU A 45 18.10 -9.07 4.31
N ALA A 46 18.23 -8.04 5.14
CA ALA A 46 17.60 -8.03 6.46
C ALA A 46 16.06 -8.02 6.38
N ARG A 47 15.49 -7.48 5.30
CA ARG A 47 14.01 -7.52 5.07
C ARG A 47 13.56 -8.88 4.55
N ALA A 48 14.37 -9.52 3.71
CA ALA A 48 14.08 -10.85 3.19
C ALA A 48 14.08 -11.94 4.30
N ALA A 49 14.87 -11.73 5.36
CA ALA A 49 14.95 -12.64 6.50
C ALA A 49 13.88 -12.38 7.58
N SER A 50 12.98 -11.41 7.37
CA SER A 50 11.98 -11.03 8.38
C SER A 50 10.66 -11.78 8.17
N ASP A 51 10.11 -12.31 9.26
CA ASP A 51 8.78 -12.93 9.28
C ASP A 51 7.67 -11.92 9.64
N ASP A 52 8.00 -10.87 10.38
CA ASP A 52 7.11 -9.73 10.68
C ASP A 52 7.97 -8.45 10.86
N PRO A 53 7.97 -7.56 9.90
CA PRO A 53 7.17 -7.48 8.67
C PRO A 53 7.52 -8.51 7.60
N LEU A 54 6.50 -9.03 6.92
CA LEU A 54 6.63 -9.89 5.75
C LEU A 54 6.65 -9.04 4.47
N PHE A 55 7.81 -8.90 3.86
CA PHE A 55 8.03 -7.98 2.73
C PHE A 55 7.80 -8.63 1.38
N TYR A 56 7.17 -7.87 0.48
CA TYR A 56 6.94 -8.23 -0.92
C TYR A 56 7.52 -7.19 -1.87
N ALA A 57 8.19 -7.68 -2.91
CA ALA A 57 8.52 -6.90 -4.09
C ALA A 57 7.30 -6.85 -5.03
N LEU A 58 7.00 -5.67 -5.55
CA LEU A 58 5.91 -5.42 -6.49
C LEU A 58 6.46 -5.46 -7.91
N VAL A 59 6.22 -6.56 -8.60
CA VAL A 59 6.76 -6.81 -9.94
C VAL A 59 5.72 -6.44 -10.99
N ASP A 60 6.12 -5.56 -11.91
CA ASP A 60 5.32 -5.25 -13.09
C ASP A 60 5.40 -6.41 -14.08
N ARG A 61 4.25 -7.05 -14.36
CA ARG A 61 4.19 -8.20 -15.27
C ARG A 61 4.52 -7.84 -16.71
N ALA A 62 4.24 -6.64 -17.14
CA ALA A 62 4.47 -6.19 -18.51
C ALA A 62 5.93 -5.74 -18.72
N ALA A 63 6.49 -4.99 -17.77
CA ALA A 63 7.85 -4.47 -17.87
C ALA A 63 8.92 -5.41 -17.27
N GLY A 64 8.52 -6.44 -16.51
CA GLY A 64 9.41 -7.49 -16.03
C GLY A 64 10.34 -7.10 -14.88
N GLY A 65 10.10 -6.00 -14.17
CA GLY A 65 10.94 -5.53 -13.08
C GLY A 65 10.18 -5.18 -11.80
N ALA A 66 10.84 -5.28 -10.65
CA ALA A 66 10.31 -4.81 -9.39
C ALA A 66 10.34 -3.28 -9.35
N ARG A 67 9.21 -2.64 -9.00
CA ARG A 67 9.02 -1.19 -9.04
C ARG A 67 8.44 -0.62 -7.75
N GLY A 68 8.43 -1.38 -6.68
CA GLY A 68 7.95 -0.97 -5.38
C GLY A 68 8.01 -2.10 -4.39
N MET A 69 7.70 -1.77 -3.16
CA MET A 69 7.57 -2.73 -2.06
C MET A 69 6.36 -2.42 -1.21
N ALA A 70 5.85 -3.45 -0.58
CA ALA A 70 4.88 -3.35 0.49
C ALA A 70 5.12 -4.51 1.47
N SER A 71 4.53 -4.44 2.65
CA SER A 71 4.57 -5.55 3.60
C SER A 71 3.25 -5.74 4.31
N TYR A 72 3.02 -6.96 4.79
CA TYR A 72 2.19 -7.20 5.95
C TYR A 72 3.05 -7.10 7.20
N LEU A 73 2.49 -6.53 8.26
CA LEU A 73 3.18 -6.43 9.54
C LEU A 73 2.18 -6.37 10.69
N ARG A 74 2.70 -6.54 11.92
CA ARG A 74 1.89 -6.57 13.13
C ARG A 74 0.71 -7.52 12.98
N MET A 75 1.04 -8.74 12.55
CA MET A 75 0.06 -9.78 12.29
C MET A 75 -0.42 -10.40 13.62
N ASP A 76 -1.56 -9.91 14.10
CA ASP A 76 -2.25 -10.40 15.29
C ASP A 76 -3.37 -11.36 14.87
N SER A 77 -3.00 -12.60 14.55
CA SER A 77 -3.94 -13.62 14.07
C SER A 77 -5.03 -13.97 15.09
N PRO A 78 -4.76 -14.05 16.41
CA PRO A 78 -5.81 -14.29 17.40
C PRO A 78 -6.90 -13.23 17.42
N ASN A 79 -6.56 -11.97 17.15
CA ASN A 79 -7.50 -10.85 17.04
C ASN A 79 -7.99 -10.60 15.61
N GLY A 80 -7.44 -11.30 14.61
CA GLY A 80 -7.77 -11.12 13.21
C GLY A 80 -7.37 -9.75 12.67
N VAL A 81 -6.23 -9.19 13.11
CA VAL A 81 -5.74 -7.85 12.74
C VAL A 81 -4.43 -7.96 11.98
N ILE A 82 -4.29 -7.20 10.90
CA ILE A 82 -3.08 -7.12 10.08
C ILE A 82 -2.87 -5.68 9.60
N GLU A 83 -1.63 -5.25 9.45
CA GLU A 83 -1.32 -3.94 8.87
C GLU A 83 -0.70 -4.09 7.48
N ILE A 84 -1.10 -3.25 6.53
CA ILE A 84 -0.39 -3.04 5.27
C ILE A 84 0.52 -1.82 5.44
N GLY A 85 1.82 -2.03 5.35
CA GLY A 85 2.78 -0.95 5.56
C GLY A 85 4.06 -1.10 4.76
N HIS A 86 5.08 -0.28 5.10
CA HIS A 86 6.33 -0.20 4.36
C HIS A 86 6.14 0.02 2.85
N ILE A 87 5.04 0.69 2.48
CA ILE A 87 4.64 0.89 1.09
C ILE A 87 5.49 1.99 0.47
N TRP A 88 6.12 1.66 -0.63
CA TRP A 88 6.67 2.65 -1.52
C TRP A 88 6.58 2.17 -2.98
N PHE A 89 6.35 3.10 -3.86
CA PHE A 89 6.26 2.90 -5.30
C PHE A 89 7.29 3.77 -5.99
N ALA A 90 8.01 3.21 -6.96
CA ALA A 90 8.83 4.00 -7.86
C ALA A 90 8.02 5.13 -8.51
N PRO A 91 8.61 6.28 -8.85
CA PRO A 91 7.87 7.42 -9.44
C PRO A 91 7.00 7.02 -10.63
N VAL A 92 7.51 6.13 -11.49
CA VAL A 92 6.79 5.63 -12.68
C VAL A 92 5.55 4.80 -12.32
N MET A 93 5.48 4.24 -11.11
CA MET A 93 4.36 3.45 -10.64
C MET A 93 3.35 4.28 -9.82
N GLN A 94 3.76 5.43 -9.29
CA GLN A 94 2.87 6.27 -8.48
C GLN A 94 1.69 6.79 -9.30
N ARG A 95 0.50 6.82 -8.68
CA ARG A 95 -0.77 7.30 -9.28
C ARG A 95 -1.21 6.51 -10.52
N THR A 96 -0.71 5.30 -10.70
CA THR A 96 -1.10 4.42 -11.80
C THR A 96 -2.18 3.43 -11.39
N ARG A 97 -2.74 2.74 -12.39
CA ARG A 97 -3.64 1.61 -12.19
C ARG A 97 -2.96 0.50 -11.41
N GLN A 98 -1.68 0.22 -11.70
CA GLN A 98 -0.89 -0.81 -11.02
C GLN A 98 -0.71 -0.53 -9.52
N ALA A 99 -0.49 0.72 -9.13
CA ALA A 99 -0.40 1.07 -7.71
C ALA A 99 -1.71 0.81 -6.94
N THR A 100 -2.85 1.09 -7.58
CA THR A 100 -4.17 0.78 -7.00
C THR A 100 -4.43 -0.72 -6.97
N GLU A 101 -4.11 -1.44 -8.04
CA GLU A 101 -4.20 -2.90 -8.10
C GLU A 101 -3.36 -3.55 -7.00
N ALA A 102 -2.17 -3.01 -6.71
CA ALA A 102 -1.32 -3.53 -5.64
C ALA A 102 -2.02 -3.49 -4.27
N ILE A 103 -2.63 -2.37 -3.90
CA ILE A 103 -3.35 -2.27 -2.62
C ILE A 103 -4.60 -3.16 -2.62
N PHE A 104 -5.32 -3.23 -3.74
CA PHE A 104 -6.47 -4.13 -3.87
C PHE A 104 -6.09 -5.60 -3.66
N VAL A 105 -5.00 -6.06 -4.28
CA VAL A 105 -4.54 -7.46 -4.13
C VAL A 105 -4.17 -7.78 -2.69
N LEU A 106 -3.46 -6.87 -2.00
CA LEU A 106 -3.14 -7.05 -0.58
C LEU A 106 -4.40 -7.09 0.28
N ALA A 107 -5.33 -6.14 0.09
CA ALA A 107 -6.56 -6.12 0.88
C ALA A 107 -7.41 -7.38 0.63
N ARG A 108 -7.57 -7.78 -0.64
CA ARG A 108 -8.29 -8.99 -1.01
C ARG A 108 -7.69 -10.24 -0.37
N HIS A 109 -6.37 -10.39 -0.46
CA HIS A 109 -5.69 -11.54 0.15
C HIS A 109 -5.88 -11.59 1.66
N ALA A 110 -5.77 -10.45 2.34
CA ALA A 110 -5.96 -10.40 3.79
C ALA A 110 -7.39 -10.75 4.23
N PHE A 111 -8.41 -10.22 3.54
CA PHE A 111 -9.81 -10.49 3.90
C PHE A 111 -10.31 -11.83 3.36
N ASP A 112 -10.16 -12.06 2.04
CA ASP A 112 -10.83 -13.18 1.37
C ASP A 112 -10.08 -14.50 1.55
N ASP A 113 -8.73 -14.48 1.51
CA ASP A 113 -7.92 -15.70 1.54
C ASP A 113 -7.46 -16.04 2.96
N LEU A 114 -7.07 -15.04 3.77
CA LEU A 114 -6.53 -15.23 5.11
C LEU A 114 -7.56 -15.05 6.22
N GLY A 115 -8.74 -14.48 5.95
CA GLY A 115 -9.83 -14.32 6.89
C GLY A 115 -9.59 -13.32 8.01
N TYR A 116 -8.71 -12.33 7.79
CA TYR A 116 -8.56 -11.22 8.73
C TYR A 116 -9.84 -10.38 8.75
N ARG A 117 -10.20 -9.87 9.92
CA ARG A 117 -11.39 -9.00 10.08
C ARG A 117 -11.07 -7.51 10.07
N ARG A 118 -9.77 -7.13 10.14
CA ARG A 118 -9.33 -5.74 10.17
C ARG A 118 -7.97 -5.60 9.50
N ILE A 119 -7.89 -4.66 8.56
CA ILE A 119 -6.63 -4.20 7.98
C ILE A 119 -6.36 -2.79 8.48
N GLU A 120 -5.15 -2.53 8.96
CA GLU A 120 -4.69 -1.23 9.41
C GLU A 120 -3.77 -0.56 8.38
N TRP A 121 -3.82 0.78 8.36
CA TRP A 121 -2.91 1.63 7.63
C TRP A 121 -2.45 2.76 8.54
N LYS A 122 -1.14 2.88 8.74
CA LYS A 122 -0.56 3.87 9.64
C LYS A 122 0.47 4.71 8.91
N CYS A 123 0.42 6.02 9.11
CA CYS A 123 1.42 6.92 8.51
C CYS A 123 1.72 8.08 9.45
N ASP A 124 2.83 8.78 9.17
CA ASP A 124 3.08 10.09 9.80
C ASP A 124 1.89 11.01 9.52
N SER A 125 1.39 11.71 10.54
CA SER A 125 0.25 12.63 10.40
C SER A 125 0.53 13.77 9.40
N LEU A 126 1.79 14.10 9.17
CA LEU A 126 2.25 15.09 8.19
C LEU A 126 2.35 14.52 6.77
N ASN A 127 2.31 13.19 6.59
CA ASN A 127 2.35 12.55 5.28
C ASN A 127 0.99 12.65 4.57
N VAL A 128 0.72 13.83 4.01
CA VAL A 128 -0.54 14.12 3.32
C VAL A 128 -0.80 13.14 2.17
N ALA A 129 0.25 12.71 1.46
CA ALA A 129 0.11 11.77 0.34
C ALA A 129 -0.40 10.40 0.82
N SER A 130 0.15 9.87 1.91
CA SER A 130 -0.27 8.58 2.49
C SER A 130 -1.67 8.66 3.09
N ARG A 131 -2.02 9.76 3.77
CA ARG A 131 -3.36 9.98 4.31
C ARG A 131 -4.42 9.98 3.20
N ARG A 132 -4.20 10.76 2.13
CA ARG A 132 -5.09 10.79 0.96
C ARG A 132 -5.19 9.43 0.26
N ALA A 133 -4.09 8.67 0.23
CA ALA A 133 -4.10 7.33 -0.33
C ALA A 133 -4.99 6.39 0.50
N ALA A 134 -4.85 6.37 1.83
CA ALA A 134 -5.69 5.57 2.73
C ALA A 134 -7.19 5.89 2.53
N GLU A 135 -7.55 7.17 2.58
CA GLU A 135 -8.93 7.64 2.37
C GLU A 135 -9.47 7.26 0.99
N ARG A 136 -8.65 7.44 -0.07
CA ARG A 136 -9.00 7.04 -1.43
C ARG A 136 -9.28 5.54 -1.54
N PHE A 137 -8.47 4.71 -0.88
CA PHE A 137 -8.64 3.26 -0.87
C PHE A 137 -9.81 2.78 0.01
N GLY A 138 -10.44 3.69 0.75
CA GLY A 138 -11.62 3.39 1.55
C GLY A 138 -11.33 3.03 3.00
N PHE A 139 -10.11 3.24 3.46
CA PHE A 139 -9.80 3.17 4.88
C PHE A 139 -10.46 4.33 5.63
N VAL A 140 -10.97 4.04 6.81
CA VAL A 140 -11.61 5.00 7.71
C VAL A 140 -10.57 5.56 8.68
N TYR A 141 -10.54 6.87 8.85
CA TYR A 141 -9.68 7.54 9.81
C TYR A 141 -10.17 7.32 11.24
N GLU A 142 -9.27 6.92 12.15
CA GLU A 142 -9.62 6.62 13.55
C GLU A 142 -8.96 7.57 14.56
N GLY A 143 -7.94 8.31 14.18
CA GLY A 143 -7.31 9.29 15.07
C GLY A 143 -5.81 9.46 14.88
N VAL A 144 -5.20 10.26 15.76
CA VAL A 144 -3.75 10.49 15.80
C VAL A 144 -3.19 10.11 17.16
N PHE A 145 -2.17 9.26 17.15
CA PHE A 145 -1.32 9.03 18.32
C PHE A 145 -0.22 10.07 18.34
N ARG A 146 -0.32 11.02 19.28
CA ARG A 146 0.68 12.08 19.43
C ARG A 146 1.96 11.55 20.06
N GLN A 147 3.11 12.04 19.58
CA GLN A 147 4.45 11.65 20.06
C GLN A 147 4.65 10.13 20.08
N HIS A 148 4.11 9.45 19.06
CA HIS A 148 4.05 7.99 19.01
C HIS A 148 5.42 7.36 18.74
N MET A 149 6.23 7.98 17.89
CA MET A 149 7.53 7.46 17.49
C MET A 149 8.55 8.57 17.27
N VAL A 150 9.84 8.20 17.29
CA VAL A 150 10.94 9.04 16.79
C VAL A 150 11.49 8.37 15.53
N ILE A 151 11.41 9.03 14.39
CA ILE A 151 11.88 8.54 13.09
C ILE A 151 12.94 9.49 12.55
N LYS A 152 14.15 8.98 12.28
CA LYS A 152 15.28 9.79 11.80
C LYS A 152 15.52 11.05 12.66
N GLY A 153 15.43 10.89 13.99
CA GLY A 153 15.62 11.97 14.95
C GLY A 153 14.48 12.99 15.05
N ARG A 154 13.36 12.76 14.36
CA ARG A 154 12.18 13.65 14.39
C ARG A 154 10.98 12.98 15.04
N ASN A 155 10.19 13.76 15.77
CA ASN A 155 8.91 13.29 16.29
C ASN A 155 8.00 12.84 15.13
N ARG A 156 7.31 11.76 15.34
CA ARG A 156 6.24 11.28 14.47
C ARG A 156 4.95 11.12 15.28
N ASP A 157 3.98 11.95 14.99
CA ASP A 157 2.59 11.71 15.34
C ASP A 157 2.02 10.78 14.28
N THR A 158 1.38 9.69 14.70
CA THR A 158 0.91 8.66 13.75
C THR A 158 -0.59 8.76 13.54
N ALA A 159 -1.00 9.02 12.31
CA ALA A 159 -2.39 8.91 11.88
C ALA A 159 -2.74 7.43 11.64
N TRP A 160 -3.87 7.00 12.21
CA TRP A 160 -4.40 5.65 12.15
C TRP A 160 -5.62 5.59 11.26
N TYR A 161 -5.65 4.58 10.42
CA TYR A 161 -6.75 4.27 9.53
C TYR A 161 -7.00 2.76 9.58
N ALA A 162 -8.25 2.35 9.38
CA ALA A 162 -8.61 0.94 9.29
C ALA A 162 -9.65 0.69 8.21
N MET A 163 -9.70 -0.55 7.76
CA MET A 163 -10.79 -1.13 6.98
C MET A 163 -11.18 -2.44 7.65
N THR A 164 -12.47 -2.64 7.86
CA THR A 164 -12.99 -3.85 8.49
C THR A 164 -13.60 -4.81 7.45
N ASP A 165 -13.81 -6.05 7.87
CA ASP A 165 -14.51 -7.06 7.07
C ASP A 165 -15.95 -6.64 6.71
N GLY A 166 -16.60 -5.86 7.59
CA GLY A 166 -17.90 -5.24 7.30
C GLY A 166 -17.84 -4.17 6.19
N ASP A 167 -16.73 -3.45 6.08
CA ASP A 167 -16.49 -2.47 5.00
C ASP A 167 -16.13 -3.14 3.67
N TRP A 168 -15.44 -4.29 3.75
CA TRP A 168 -14.76 -4.90 2.62
C TRP A 168 -15.63 -5.21 1.41
N PRO A 169 -16.85 -5.78 1.53
CA PRO A 169 -17.67 -6.13 0.37
C PRO A 169 -17.91 -4.94 -0.56
N LEU A 170 -18.23 -3.80 0.00
CA LEU A 170 -18.48 -2.57 -0.77
C LEU A 170 -17.17 -1.98 -1.34
N ARG A 171 -16.08 -1.98 -0.55
CA ARG A 171 -14.76 -1.52 -1.00
C ARG A 171 -14.23 -2.42 -2.12
N ARG A 172 -14.40 -3.72 -2.00
CA ARG A 172 -14.05 -4.71 -3.03
C ARG A 172 -14.78 -4.43 -4.34
N ALA A 173 -16.10 -4.28 -4.29
CA ALA A 173 -16.89 -3.99 -5.48
C ALA A 173 -16.43 -2.67 -6.16
N ALA A 174 -16.14 -1.64 -5.38
CA ALA A 174 -15.62 -0.37 -5.91
C ALA A 174 -14.23 -0.54 -6.57
N PHE A 175 -13.34 -1.32 -5.98
CA PHE A 175 -12.03 -1.63 -6.58
C PHE A 175 -12.18 -2.41 -7.89
N GLU A 176 -13.04 -3.43 -7.91
CA GLU A 176 -13.29 -4.26 -9.09
C GLU A 176 -13.86 -3.41 -10.23
N ALA A 177 -14.85 -2.58 -9.96
CA ALA A 177 -15.41 -1.63 -10.92
C ALA A 177 -14.36 -0.62 -11.40
N TRP A 178 -13.54 -0.08 -10.49
CA TRP A 178 -12.50 0.87 -10.86
C TRP A 178 -11.42 0.23 -11.72
N LEU A 179 -11.02 -1.01 -11.43
CA LEU A 179 -9.98 -1.76 -12.15
C LEU A 179 -10.49 -2.33 -13.49
N ALA A 180 -11.78 -2.30 -13.75
CA ALA A 180 -12.34 -2.77 -15.00
C ALA A 180 -11.75 -2.03 -16.21
N PRO A 181 -11.46 -2.73 -17.34
CA PRO A 181 -10.84 -2.10 -18.51
C PRO A 181 -11.63 -0.92 -19.08
N ASP A 182 -12.94 -0.97 -19.02
CA ASP A 182 -13.88 0.01 -19.54
C ASP A 182 -13.94 1.29 -18.70
N ASN A 183 -13.43 1.28 -17.47
CA ASN A 183 -13.22 2.51 -16.69
C ASN A 183 -12.00 3.32 -17.15
N PHE A 184 -11.30 2.91 -18.20
CA PHE A 184 -10.14 3.65 -18.72
C PHE A 184 -10.30 3.96 -20.21
N ASN A 185 -10.06 5.21 -20.58
CA ASN A 185 -10.05 5.61 -21.97
C ASN A 185 -8.78 5.12 -22.69
N SER A 186 -8.70 5.35 -24.02
CA SER A 186 -7.56 4.95 -24.86
C SER A 186 -6.20 5.55 -24.44
N ALA A 187 -6.22 6.63 -23.67
CA ALA A 187 -5.02 7.25 -23.08
C ALA A 187 -4.70 6.69 -21.67
N GLY A 188 -5.40 5.64 -21.21
CA GLY A 188 -5.19 5.02 -19.89
C GLY A 188 -5.67 5.88 -18.71
N ARG A 189 -6.48 6.93 -18.96
CA ARG A 189 -7.06 7.77 -17.91
C ARG A 189 -8.38 7.18 -17.45
N GLN A 190 -8.56 7.12 -16.11
CA GLN A 190 -9.83 6.69 -15.51
C GLN A 190 -11.00 7.58 -15.97
N LEU A 191 -12.14 7.00 -16.22
CA LEU A 191 -13.39 7.71 -16.49
C LEU A 191 -14.05 8.14 -15.18
N GLU A 192 -14.14 7.21 -14.23
CA GLU A 192 -14.64 7.49 -12.88
C GLU A 192 -13.57 7.23 -11.82
N SER A 193 -13.59 8.03 -10.75
CA SER A 193 -12.66 7.84 -9.65
C SER A 193 -13.12 6.71 -8.72
N LEU A 194 -12.16 6.06 -8.04
CA LEU A 194 -12.48 5.01 -7.06
C LEU A 194 -13.42 5.53 -5.95
N SER A 195 -13.25 6.78 -5.53
CA SER A 195 -14.11 7.40 -4.51
C SER A 195 -15.52 7.66 -5.03
N ALA A 196 -15.68 8.03 -6.32
CA ALA A 196 -17.00 8.24 -6.92
C ALA A 196 -17.75 6.91 -7.05
N LEU A 197 -17.10 5.87 -7.59
CA LEU A 197 -17.68 4.52 -7.69
C LEU A 197 -18.10 3.98 -6.32
N ARG A 198 -17.28 4.20 -5.29
CA ARG A 198 -17.64 3.80 -3.92
C ARG A 198 -18.89 4.54 -3.43
N ALA A 199 -18.96 5.86 -3.63
CA ALA A 199 -20.11 6.66 -3.19
C ALA A 199 -21.42 6.25 -3.91
N GLN A 200 -21.34 5.89 -5.19
CA GLN A 200 -22.49 5.34 -5.93
C GLN A 200 -23.00 4.04 -5.30
N LEU A 201 -22.08 3.08 -5.04
CA LEU A 201 -22.44 1.81 -4.43
C LEU A 201 -22.97 1.96 -2.99
N GLU A 202 -22.50 2.97 -2.25
CA GLU A 202 -23.05 3.34 -0.92
C GLU A 202 -24.49 3.86 -1.03
N GLY A 203 -24.77 4.67 -2.07
CA GLY A 203 -26.11 5.22 -2.33
C GLY A 203 -27.11 4.17 -2.79
N ASP A 204 -26.68 3.24 -3.65
CA ASP A 204 -27.54 2.18 -4.19
C ASP A 204 -27.88 1.09 -3.15
N GLY A 205 -27.05 0.94 -2.12
CA GLY A 205 -27.24 -0.03 -1.03
C GLY A 205 -28.04 0.51 0.17
N ALA A 206 -28.34 1.80 0.22
CA ALA A 206 -29.15 2.37 1.29
C ALA A 206 -30.63 1.98 1.07
N PRO A 207 -31.31 1.30 2.03
CA PRO A 207 -32.75 1.10 1.93
C PRO A 207 -33.43 2.46 1.82
N ALA A 208 -34.34 2.60 0.85
CA ALA A 208 -35.20 3.78 0.76
C ALA A 208 -35.91 3.99 2.10
N ALA A 209 -35.67 5.15 2.74
CA ALA A 209 -36.22 5.53 4.04
C ALA A 209 -37.71 5.72 3.98
#